data_631aaa663b809db0f6c40c0a044491ee
#
_entry.id   631aaa663b809db0f6c40c0a044491ee
#
_cell.length_a   1.000
_cell.length_b   1.000
_cell.length_c   1.000
_cell.angle_alpha   90.00
_cell.angle_beta   90.00
_cell.angle_gamma   90.00
#
_symmetry.space_group_name_H-M   'P 1'
#
loop_
_entity.id
_entity.type
_entity.pdbx_description
1 polymer ?
#
loop_
_entity_poly.entity_id
_entity_poly.type
_entity_poly.pdbx_seq_one_letter_code
_entity_poly.pdbx_strand_id
1 'polypeptide(L)'
;MNGTPLWYRFIPFLGRLSELTKRQWKLLRTLTVVLLLTGCASGSGQAENELPSTTPITQPTDGEWPVSTHYDGKRFYNTSGADKGAGDISKFFWQNLWNKEKWPKGIANPPADPIVDRVTEGIRATYINHATVLVQVAGLNILTDPVWSKRVSPVTFAGPKRVRDPGIPIEALPEIDLILVSHNHYDHLDTTSLKKLRQQQEKEPVIVSGLGNAELLRKQGYLNAVELDWGESTQVGMATVHFVECQHRSGRGAFDQMKTLWGSFVVETPEGAIYFAGDTGYSPHFKVQGEQYGPFALSLLPIGAYKPRWFMKDIHLNPEEAVQAHLDLNSQQSLGIHFGVFQLTWEAIDSPIADLEAALDARGLPTETFWVLEPGESERRLSYQWQSTSRLVE
;
A
#
# COMPACT_ATOMS: atom_id res chain seq x y z
N MET A 1 58.17 -29.73 16.31
CA MET A 1 57.25 -28.59 16.42
C MET A 1 56.29 -28.63 15.24
N ASN A 2 55.22 -29.36 15.40
CA ASN A 2 54.21 -29.53 14.35
C ASN A 2 52.91 -28.94 14.84
N GLY A 3 52.57 -27.74 14.30
CA GLY A 3 51.32 -27.08 14.53
C GLY A 3 50.23 -27.60 13.59
N THR A 4 49.23 -28.23 14.11
CA THR A 4 48.02 -28.64 13.39
C THR A 4 47.12 -27.42 13.16
N PRO A 5 46.53 -27.24 11.96
CA PRO A 5 45.70 -26.08 11.66
C PRO A 5 44.32 -26.12 12.36
N LEU A 6 43.86 -24.96 12.71
CA LEU A 6 42.64 -24.65 13.49
C LEU A 6 41.29 -25.12 12.86
N TRP A 7 41.30 -25.72 11.70
CA TRP A 7 40.11 -26.05 10.92
C TRP A 7 39.37 -27.35 11.38
N TYR A 8 39.98 -28.19 12.23
CA TYR A 8 39.42 -29.47 12.64
C TYR A 8 38.47 -29.41 13.85
N ARG A 9 38.18 -28.23 14.40
CA ARG A 9 37.27 -28.10 15.57
C ARG A 9 35.81 -27.77 15.23
N PHE A 10 35.44 -27.64 13.95
CA PHE A 10 34.06 -27.29 13.54
C PHE A 10 33.24 -28.42 12.92
N ILE A 11 33.79 -29.61 12.80
CA ILE A 11 33.14 -30.76 12.14
C ILE A 11 32.03 -31.45 12.97
N PRO A 12 31.99 -31.41 14.32
CA PRO A 12 30.89 -32.05 15.04
C PRO A 12 29.55 -31.31 15.01
N PHE A 13 29.50 -30.04 14.55
CA PHE A 13 28.25 -29.27 14.59
C PHE A 13 27.37 -29.51 13.36
N LEU A 14 27.89 -29.88 12.25
CA LEU A 14 27.13 -30.11 10.99
C LEU A 14 26.44 -31.50 10.96
N GLY A 15 26.97 -32.47 11.72
CA GLY A 15 26.39 -33.82 11.79
C GLY A 15 25.07 -33.92 12.56
N ARG A 16 24.68 -32.93 13.37
CA ARG A 16 23.44 -32.94 14.15
C ARG A 16 22.26 -32.21 13.44
N LEU A 17 22.48 -31.58 12.34
CA LEU A 17 21.42 -30.90 11.58
C LEU A 17 20.59 -31.85 10.70
N SER A 18 21.07 -33.03 10.43
CA SER A 18 20.37 -34.04 9.61
C SER A 18 19.21 -34.78 10.33
N GLU A 19 19.12 -34.64 11.65
CA GLU A 19 18.10 -35.37 12.45
C GLU A 19 16.93 -34.48 12.92
N LEU A 20 16.87 -33.21 12.50
CA LEU A 20 15.75 -32.34 12.83
C LEU A 20 14.48 -32.79 12.13
N THR A 21 13.42 -33.03 12.89
CA THR A 21 12.11 -33.36 12.34
C THR A 21 11.57 -32.23 11.46
N LYS A 22 10.70 -32.54 10.49
CA LYS A 22 10.04 -31.53 9.63
C LYS A 22 9.38 -30.39 10.42
N ARG A 23 8.99 -30.64 11.65
CA ARG A 23 8.38 -29.67 12.58
C ARG A 23 9.42 -28.71 13.15
N GLN A 24 10.62 -29.19 13.47
CA GLN A 24 11.73 -28.38 13.98
C GLN A 24 12.31 -27.48 12.88
N TRP A 25 12.37 -27.94 11.63
CA TRP A 25 12.72 -27.13 10.47
C TRP A 25 11.70 -26.01 10.21
N LYS A 26 10.42 -26.26 10.46
CA LYS A 26 9.38 -25.24 10.34
C LYS A 26 9.53 -24.15 11.40
N LEU A 27 9.87 -24.51 12.62
CA LEU A 27 10.15 -23.58 13.74
C LEU A 27 11.41 -22.74 13.48
N LEU A 28 12.50 -23.34 12.99
CA LEU A 28 13.72 -22.59 12.66
C LEU A 28 13.46 -21.56 11.52
N ARG A 29 12.71 -21.95 10.50
CA ARG A 29 12.33 -21.04 9.39
C ARG A 29 11.47 -19.86 9.87
N THR A 30 10.61 -20.09 10.85
CA THR A 30 9.77 -19.05 11.44
C THR A 30 10.59 -18.12 12.36
N LEU A 31 11.55 -18.65 13.12
CA LEU A 31 12.43 -17.84 13.96
C LEU A 31 13.33 -16.91 13.15
N THR A 32 13.84 -17.35 12.00
CA THR A 32 14.70 -16.53 11.14
C THR A 32 13.93 -15.35 10.54
N VAL A 33 12.66 -15.53 10.21
CA VAL A 33 11.79 -14.45 9.73
C VAL A 33 11.43 -13.46 10.86
N VAL A 34 11.24 -13.95 12.09
CA VAL A 34 10.93 -13.12 13.26
C VAL A 34 12.12 -12.24 13.68
N LEU A 35 13.34 -12.79 13.65
CA LEU A 35 14.56 -12.02 14.00
C LEU A 35 14.85 -10.87 13.02
N LEU A 36 14.34 -10.94 11.79
CA LEU A 36 14.47 -9.86 10.82
C LEU A 36 13.48 -8.69 11.04
N LEU A 37 12.52 -8.82 11.97
CA LEU A 37 11.42 -7.85 12.15
C LEU A 37 11.39 -7.16 13.53
N THR A 38 12.29 -7.49 14.47
CA THR A 38 12.21 -7.05 15.88
C THR A 38 13.18 -5.92 16.27
N GLY A 39 13.59 -5.07 15.37
CA GLY A 39 14.46 -3.92 15.69
C GLY A 39 13.69 -2.61 15.84
N CYS A 40 13.01 -2.33 16.95
CA CYS A 40 12.41 -1.03 17.25
C CYS A 40 12.73 -0.58 18.68
N ALA A 41 13.31 0.61 18.81
CA ALA A 41 13.42 1.35 20.05
C ALA A 41 12.58 2.63 19.95
N SER A 42 11.89 2.92 21.04
CA SER A 42 10.91 3.99 21.23
C SER A 42 11.55 5.36 21.46
N GLY A 43 10.92 6.41 20.96
CA GLY A 43 11.14 7.78 21.37
C GLY A 43 9.85 8.58 21.25
N SER A 44 9.35 9.12 22.36
CA SER A 44 8.16 9.94 22.44
C SER A 44 8.56 11.43 22.46
N GLY A 45 8.04 12.24 21.53
CA GLY A 45 8.14 13.69 21.54
C GLY A 45 6.79 14.32 21.21
N GLN A 46 6.33 15.26 22.03
CA GLN A 46 5.16 16.09 21.75
C GLN A 46 5.62 17.36 21.01
N ALA A 47 4.91 17.74 19.95
CA ALA A 47 5.15 18.99 19.21
C ALA A 47 3.86 19.78 18.98
N GLU A 48 3.96 21.08 19.10
CA GLU A 48 2.88 22.06 18.93
C GLU A 48 2.62 22.37 17.45
N ASN A 49 1.35 22.66 17.11
CA ASN A 49 0.86 22.85 15.75
C ASN A 49 1.26 24.18 15.13
N GLU A 50 2.06 24.16 14.07
CA GLU A 50 2.14 25.23 13.07
C GLU A 50 1.97 24.65 11.66
N LEU A 51 1.18 25.33 10.81
CA LEU A 51 0.91 24.93 9.42
C LEU A 51 2.14 25.17 8.54
N PRO A 52 2.56 24.21 7.70
CA PRO A 52 3.78 24.35 6.91
C PRO A 52 3.61 25.18 5.63
N SER A 53 4.65 25.93 5.29
CA SER A 53 4.86 26.75 4.10
C SER A 53 5.08 25.88 2.85
N THR A 54 4.43 26.23 1.76
CA THR A 54 4.42 25.53 0.45
C THR A 54 5.63 25.84 -0.44
N THR A 55 6.83 25.45 -0.04
CA THR A 55 8.00 25.48 -0.96
C THR A 55 8.52 24.05 -1.10
N PRO A 56 8.65 23.48 -2.34
CA PRO A 56 9.17 22.13 -2.53
C PRO A 56 10.55 21.99 -1.87
N ILE A 57 10.69 21.01 -1.01
CA ILE A 57 11.98 20.70 -0.38
C ILE A 57 12.83 20.02 -1.47
N THR A 58 13.79 20.75 -2.03
CA THR A 58 14.82 20.17 -2.90
C THR A 58 15.58 19.11 -2.12
N GLN A 59 15.79 17.93 -2.72
CA GLN A 59 16.56 16.85 -2.10
C GLN A 59 17.85 17.40 -1.45
N PRO A 60 18.10 17.11 -0.16
CA PRO A 60 19.32 17.54 0.48
C PRO A 60 20.52 16.93 -0.25
N THR A 61 21.55 17.72 -0.53
CA THR A 61 22.79 17.28 -1.17
C THR A 61 23.58 16.29 -0.33
N ASP A 62 23.23 16.12 0.94
CA ASP A 62 23.85 15.28 1.97
C ASP A 62 22.96 14.13 2.49
N GLY A 63 21.76 13.96 1.95
CA GLY A 63 20.89 12.79 2.22
C GLY A 63 20.13 12.84 3.55
N GLU A 64 20.11 13.98 4.25
CA GLU A 64 19.34 14.18 5.48
C GLU A 64 18.24 15.22 5.25
N TRP A 65 16.97 14.84 5.52
CA TRP A 65 15.86 15.79 5.51
C TRP A 65 15.86 16.63 6.79
N PRO A 66 15.37 17.87 6.75
CA PRO A 66 15.20 18.67 7.95
C PRO A 66 14.20 18.03 8.91
N VAL A 67 14.43 18.17 10.22
CA VAL A 67 13.46 17.76 11.24
C VAL A 67 12.15 18.50 11.00
N SER A 68 11.03 17.78 11.06
CA SER A 68 9.69 18.28 10.79
C SER A 68 8.69 17.77 11.84
N THR A 69 7.41 18.08 11.67
CA THR A 69 6.32 17.59 12.53
C THR A 69 6.10 16.08 12.46
N HIS A 70 6.73 15.39 11.52
CA HIS A 70 6.62 13.94 11.31
C HIS A 70 7.96 13.25 10.97
N TYR A 71 9.10 13.96 11.15
CA TYR A 71 10.45 13.41 10.98
C TYR A 71 11.39 13.89 12.07
N ASP A 72 12.03 12.99 12.81
CA ASP A 72 12.92 13.29 13.95
C ASP A 72 14.42 13.45 13.59
N GLY A 73 14.73 13.50 12.30
CA GLY A 73 16.11 13.48 11.77
C GLY A 73 16.65 12.07 11.50
N LYS A 74 15.89 11.03 11.86
CA LYS A 74 16.27 9.61 11.65
C LYS A 74 15.14 8.75 11.12
N ARG A 75 13.91 9.03 11.55
CA ARG A 75 12.71 8.26 11.23
C ARG A 75 11.51 9.16 11.07
N PHE A 76 10.62 8.76 10.18
CA PHE A 76 9.28 9.31 10.08
C PHE A 76 8.37 8.72 11.16
N TYR A 77 7.33 9.43 11.55
CA TYR A 77 6.34 8.97 12.53
C TYR A 77 4.95 9.51 12.20
N ASN A 78 3.92 8.83 12.69
CA ASN A 78 2.54 9.27 12.51
C ASN A 78 2.26 10.47 13.44
N THR A 79 1.47 11.43 12.96
CA THR A 79 1.02 12.58 13.77
C THR A 79 -0.07 12.18 14.76
N SER A 80 -0.74 11.06 14.52
CA SER A 80 -1.78 10.49 15.38
C SER A 80 -1.61 8.97 15.52
N GLY A 81 -2.29 8.37 16.49
CA GLY A 81 -2.21 6.93 16.76
C GLY A 81 -1.04 6.53 17.65
N ALA A 82 -0.98 5.25 18.00
CA ALA A 82 0.05 4.68 18.86
C ALA A 82 0.97 3.76 18.08
N ASP A 83 2.28 3.99 18.20
CA ASP A 83 3.27 3.06 17.67
C ASP A 83 3.23 1.73 18.43
N LYS A 84 3.29 0.63 17.69
CA LYS A 84 3.34 -0.71 18.29
C LYS A 84 4.76 -1.01 18.78
N GLY A 85 4.87 -1.36 20.04
CA GLY A 85 6.14 -1.77 20.63
C GLY A 85 6.60 -3.16 20.15
N ALA A 86 7.88 -3.47 20.38
CA ALA A 86 8.44 -4.79 20.03
C ALA A 86 7.66 -5.96 20.66
N GLY A 87 7.09 -5.76 21.86
CA GLY A 87 6.23 -6.74 22.55
C GLY A 87 4.94 -7.03 21.77
N ASP A 88 4.27 -6.01 21.24
CA ASP A 88 3.06 -6.17 20.44
C ASP A 88 3.35 -6.87 19.12
N ILE A 89 4.45 -6.49 18.46
CA ILE A 89 4.90 -7.12 17.22
C ILE A 89 5.18 -8.61 17.45
N SER A 90 5.92 -8.95 18.51
CA SER A 90 6.23 -10.36 18.82
C SER A 90 4.96 -11.15 19.18
N LYS A 91 4.04 -10.58 19.94
CA LYS A 91 2.73 -11.16 20.27
C LYS A 91 1.90 -11.42 19.01
N PHE A 92 1.82 -10.42 18.11
CA PHE A 92 1.11 -10.58 16.84
C PHE A 92 1.70 -11.73 16.01
N PHE A 93 3.03 -11.78 15.80
CA PHE A 93 3.68 -12.86 15.06
C PHE A 93 3.44 -14.23 15.67
N TRP A 94 3.52 -14.35 17.01
CA TRP A 94 3.25 -15.61 17.70
C TRP A 94 1.80 -16.06 17.52
N GLN A 95 0.85 -15.16 17.73
CA GLN A 95 -0.57 -15.44 17.56
C GLN A 95 -0.94 -15.72 16.09
N ASN A 96 -0.26 -15.09 15.14
CA ASN A 96 -0.45 -15.27 13.70
C ASN A 96 -0.15 -16.70 13.22
N LEU A 97 0.58 -17.49 13.99
CA LEU A 97 0.84 -18.91 13.67
C LEU A 97 -0.39 -19.81 13.86
N TRP A 98 -1.35 -19.37 14.69
CA TRP A 98 -2.45 -20.23 15.14
C TRP A 98 -3.84 -19.68 14.82
N ASN A 99 -3.98 -18.37 14.63
CA ASN A 99 -5.27 -17.72 14.56
C ASN A 99 -5.71 -17.32 13.14
N LYS A 100 -4.91 -17.61 12.12
CA LYS A 100 -5.29 -17.34 10.73
C LYS A 100 -6.39 -18.28 10.27
N GLU A 101 -7.44 -17.73 9.67
CA GLU A 101 -8.39 -18.50 8.89
C GLU A 101 -7.70 -19.21 7.73
N LYS A 102 -8.27 -20.33 7.27
CA LYS A 102 -7.69 -21.07 6.15
C LYS A 102 -8.17 -20.50 4.83
N TRP A 103 -7.29 -19.82 4.14
CA TRP A 103 -7.55 -19.40 2.77
C TRP A 103 -7.35 -20.55 1.77
N PRO A 104 -8.05 -20.53 0.63
CA PRO A 104 -7.80 -21.47 -0.47
C PRO A 104 -6.37 -21.30 -0.98
N LYS A 105 -5.84 -22.35 -1.63
CA LYS A 105 -4.47 -22.33 -2.19
C LYS A 105 -4.37 -21.59 -3.53
N GLY A 106 -5.48 -21.44 -4.20
CA GLY A 106 -5.61 -20.76 -5.48
C GLY A 106 -7.08 -20.57 -5.83
N ILE A 107 -7.42 -19.43 -6.41
CA ILE A 107 -8.75 -19.06 -6.90
C ILE A 107 -8.55 -18.59 -8.35
N ALA A 108 -9.35 -19.10 -9.26
CA ALA A 108 -9.39 -18.62 -10.65
C ALA A 108 -10.10 -17.26 -10.69
N ASN A 109 -9.57 -16.34 -11.47
CA ASN A 109 -10.25 -15.08 -11.77
C ASN A 109 -11.31 -15.29 -12.85
N PRO A 110 -12.37 -14.47 -12.91
CA PRO A 110 -13.21 -14.36 -14.08
C PRO A 110 -12.40 -13.88 -15.30
N PRO A 111 -12.96 -13.98 -16.51
CA PRO A 111 -12.37 -13.33 -17.67
C PRO A 111 -12.25 -11.83 -17.44
N ALA A 112 -11.09 -11.28 -17.77
CA ALA A 112 -10.86 -9.85 -17.61
C ALA A 112 -11.66 -9.03 -18.65
N ASP A 113 -12.06 -7.83 -18.24
CA ASP A 113 -12.61 -6.85 -19.17
C ASP A 113 -11.57 -6.41 -20.19
N PRO A 114 -11.99 -6.02 -21.39
CA PRO A 114 -11.09 -5.49 -22.39
C PRO A 114 -10.37 -4.24 -21.89
N ILE A 115 -9.05 -4.24 -22.01
CA ILE A 115 -8.24 -3.04 -21.76
C ILE A 115 -8.43 -2.07 -22.92
N VAL A 116 -8.63 -0.81 -22.59
CA VAL A 116 -8.63 0.30 -23.56
C VAL A 116 -7.34 1.09 -23.43
N ASP A 117 -6.85 1.63 -24.53
CA ASP A 117 -5.57 2.35 -24.52
C ASP A 117 -5.63 3.61 -23.65
N ARG A 118 -6.72 4.39 -23.76
CA ARG A 118 -6.92 5.62 -22.98
C ARG A 118 -8.40 5.94 -22.77
N VAL A 119 -8.69 6.65 -21.68
CA VAL A 119 -10.02 7.20 -21.36
C VAL A 119 -9.90 8.71 -21.25
N THR A 120 -10.63 9.43 -22.10
CA THR A 120 -10.62 10.92 -22.16
C THR A 120 -11.82 11.55 -21.45
N GLU A 121 -12.91 10.82 -21.27
CA GLU A 121 -14.12 11.27 -20.60
C GLU A 121 -14.47 10.36 -19.43
N GLY A 122 -14.71 10.93 -18.27
CA GLY A 122 -14.96 10.20 -17.04
C GLY A 122 -13.74 9.47 -16.50
N ILE A 123 -13.97 8.60 -15.54
CA ILE A 123 -12.95 7.82 -14.83
C ILE A 123 -13.26 6.34 -15.03
N ARG A 124 -12.29 5.57 -15.48
CA ARG A 124 -12.34 4.11 -15.50
C ARG A 124 -11.34 3.54 -14.51
N ALA A 125 -11.77 2.65 -13.64
CA ALA A 125 -10.91 1.90 -12.73
C ALA A 125 -10.97 0.42 -13.08
N THR A 126 -9.81 -0.20 -13.32
CA THR A 126 -9.65 -1.64 -13.52
C THR A 126 -8.90 -2.22 -12.32
N TYR A 127 -9.54 -3.08 -11.54
CA TYR A 127 -8.92 -3.74 -10.41
C TYR A 127 -8.00 -4.86 -10.91
N ILE A 128 -6.70 -4.71 -10.74
CA ILE A 128 -5.72 -5.71 -11.19
C ILE A 128 -5.49 -6.75 -10.10
N ASN A 129 -5.17 -6.29 -8.89
CA ASN A 129 -5.07 -7.11 -7.69
C ASN A 129 -4.64 -6.25 -6.48
N HIS A 130 -4.93 -6.69 -5.26
CA HIS A 130 -4.45 -6.10 -4.01
C HIS A 130 -4.68 -4.58 -3.94
N ALA A 131 -3.62 -3.77 -4.00
CA ALA A 131 -3.68 -2.32 -4.12
C ALA A 131 -3.30 -1.82 -5.52
N THR A 132 -3.14 -2.74 -6.49
CA THR A 132 -2.82 -2.40 -7.87
C THR A 132 -4.10 -2.18 -8.67
N VAL A 133 -4.34 -0.94 -9.04
CA VAL A 133 -5.47 -0.50 -9.87
C VAL A 133 -4.94 0.31 -11.05
N LEU A 134 -5.45 0.04 -12.25
CA LEU A 134 -5.26 0.92 -13.40
C LEU A 134 -6.42 1.92 -13.43
N VAL A 135 -6.12 3.18 -13.15
CA VAL A 135 -7.06 4.29 -13.24
C VAL A 135 -6.79 5.06 -14.51
N GLN A 136 -7.79 5.14 -15.39
CA GLN A 136 -7.72 5.83 -16.67
C GLN A 136 -8.63 7.07 -16.63
N VAL A 137 -8.06 8.25 -16.78
CA VAL A 137 -8.76 9.53 -16.59
C VAL A 137 -8.09 10.65 -17.37
N ALA A 138 -8.86 11.53 -18.00
CA ALA A 138 -8.37 12.71 -18.72
C ALA A 138 -7.21 12.40 -19.70
N GLY A 139 -7.25 11.22 -20.34
CA GLY A 139 -6.20 10.75 -21.25
C GLY A 139 -4.95 10.20 -20.56
N LEU A 140 -4.90 10.10 -19.23
CA LEU A 140 -3.79 9.51 -18.46
C LEU A 140 -4.10 8.07 -18.04
N ASN A 141 -3.07 7.23 -18.04
CA ASN A 141 -3.06 5.91 -17.45
C ASN A 141 -2.23 5.94 -16.16
N ILE A 142 -2.90 5.79 -15.03
CA ILE A 142 -2.33 5.86 -13.67
C ILE A 142 -2.33 4.47 -13.08
N LEU A 143 -1.19 4.00 -12.60
CA LEU A 143 -1.06 2.68 -11.96
C LEU A 143 -0.70 2.84 -10.49
N THR A 144 -1.51 2.27 -9.59
CA THR A 144 -1.26 2.31 -8.14
C THR A 144 -0.51 1.06 -7.69
N ASP A 145 0.42 1.20 -6.77
CA ASP A 145 1.18 0.14 -6.06
C ASP A 145 1.36 -1.16 -6.87
N PRO A 146 2.20 -1.16 -7.92
CA PRO A 146 2.27 -2.25 -8.91
C PRO A 146 2.93 -3.51 -8.37
N VAL A 147 2.14 -4.60 -8.18
CA VAL A 147 2.59 -5.88 -7.63
C VAL A 147 2.13 -7.07 -8.49
N TRP A 148 3.07 -7.74 -9.18
CA TRP A 148 2.84 -8.99 -9.95
C TRP A 148 3.58 -10.20 -9.37
N SER A 149 4.47 -10.01 -8.40
CA SER A 149 5.21 -11.10 -7.77
C SER A 149 4.29 -12.11 -7.10
N LYS A 150 4.69 -13.39 -7.15
CA LYS A 150 3.95 -14.49 -6.51
C LYS A 150 3.96 -14.40 -4.98
N ARG A 151 4.94 -13.71 -4.40
CA ARG A 151 5.09 -13.50 -2.96
C ARG A 151 5.51 -12.07 -2.66
N VAL A 152 4.94 -11.56 -1.60
CA VAL A 152 5.28 -10.24 -1.05
C VAL A 152 6.18 -10.45 0.19
N SER A 153 7.48 -10.53 -0.09
CA SER A 153 8.48 -10.94 0.90
C SER A 153 9.90 -10.61 0.43
N PRO A 154 10.87 -10.41 1.35
CA PRO A 154 12.27 -10.23 0.98
C PRO A 154 12.89 -11.44 0.28
N VAL A 155 12.24 -12.61 0.35
CA VAL A 155 12.72 -13.86 -0.27
C VAL A 155 11.62 -14.53 -1.10
N THR A 156 12.00 -15.17 -2.21
CA THR A 156 11.05 -15.75 -3.17
C THR A 156 10.42 -17.07 -2.71
N PHE A 157 11.04 -17.75 -1.74
CA PHE A 157 10.62 -19.09 -1.26
C PHE A 157 9.74 -19.07 -0.01
N ALA A 158 9.67 -17.96 0.72
CA ALA A 158 8.91 -17.83 1.97
C ALA A 158 8.09 -16.52 1.98
N GLY A 159 7.19 -16.37 2.97
CA GLY A 159 6.31 -15.22 3.12
C GLY A 159 4.96 -15.38 2.43
N PRO A 160 4.08 -14.37 2.52
CA PRO A 160 2.73 -14.43 1.96
C PRO A 160 2.77 -14.70 0.45
N LYS A 161 1.96 -15.67 0.02
CA LYS A 161 1.82 -16.05 -1.39
C LYS A 161 0.43 -15.66 -1.85
N ARG A 162 0.31 -15.07 -3.06
CA ARG A 162 -0.98 -14.78 -3.65
C ARG A 162 -1.81 -16.05 -3.85
N VAL A 163 -3.10 -15.93 -3.65
CA VAL A 163 -4.09 -16.98 -3.91
C VAL A 163 -4.85 -16.75 -5.21
N ARG A 164 -4.77 -15.51 -5.75
CA ARG A 164 -5.30 -15.11 -7.06
C ARG A 164 -4.16 -14.55 -7.91
N ASP A 165 -4.14 -14.86 -9.19
CA ASP A 165 -3.22 -14.21 -10.12
C ASP A 165 -3.70 -12.77 -10.41
N PRO A 166 -2.82 -11.86 -10.88
CA PRO A 166 -3.27 -10.54 -11.35
C PRO A 166 -4.29 -10.69 -12.47
N GLY A 167 -5.38 -9.93 -12.42
CA GLY A 167 -6.43 -9.98 -13.43
C GLY A 167 -5.95 -9.57 -14.84
N ILE A 168 -4.99 -8.64 -14.88
CA ILE A 168 -4.34 -8.19 -16.12
C ILE A 168 -2.87 -8.58 -16.07
N PRO A 169 -2.34 -9.36 -17.04
CA PRO A 169 -0.91 -9.59 -17.17
C PRO A 169 -0.15 -8.28 -17.37
N ILE A 170 1.03 -8.16 -16.82
CA ILE A 170 1.82 -6.91 -16.90
C ILE A 170 2.10 -6.54 -18.37
N GLU A 171 2.23 -7.55 -19.24
CA GLU A 171 2.49 -7.41 -20.67
C GLU A 171 1.27 -6.87 -21.47
N ALA A 172 0.07 -6.96 -20.89
CA ALA A 172 -1.16 -6.45 -21.49
C ALA A 172 -1.54 -5.05 -21.03
N LEU A 173 -0.74 -4.43 -20.17
CA LEU A 173 -0.96 -3.04 -19.74
C LEU A 173 -0.75 -2.08 -20.91
N PRO A 174 -1.56 -1.00 -20.99
CA PRO A 174 -1.31 0.08 -21.94
C PRO A 174 -0.05 0.85 -21.54
N GLU A 175 0.33 1.87 -22.33
CA GLU A 175 1.35 2.82 -21.93
C GLU A 175 0.94 3.52 -20.63
N ILE A 176 1.79 3.45 -19.61
CA ILE A 176 1.55 4.06 -18.28
C ILE A 176 2.21 5.43 -18.23
N ASP A 177 1.47 6.44 -17.81
CA ASP A 177 1.96 7.80 -17.67
C ASP A 177 2.45 8.08 -16.25
N LEU A 178 1.75 7.54 -15.25
CA LEU A 178 1.99 7.81 -13.84
C LEU A 178 1.90 6.52 -13.02
N ILE A 179 2.87 6.33 -12.13
CA ILE A 179 2.86 5.28 -11.11
C ILE A 179 2.84 5.95 -9.74
N LEU A 180 1.88 5.57 -8.89
CA LEU A 180 1.80 6.02 -7.51
C LEU A 180 2.27 4.88 -6.60
N VAL A 181 3.25 5.17 -5.73
CA VAL A 181 3.75 4.21 -4.73
C VAL A 181 3.50 4.78 -3.34
N SER A 182 2.51 4.22 -2.64
CA SER A 182 2.08 4.72 -1.32
C SER A 182 3.13 4.57 -0.24
N HIS A 183 3.81 3.43 -0.20
CA HIS A 183 4.87 3.13 0.75
C HIS A 183 5.71 1.92 0.30
N ASN A 184 6.76 1.59 1.03
CA ASN A 184 7.75 0.62 0.57
C ASN A 184 7.57 -0.82 1.06
N HIS A 185 6.44 -1.22 1.65
CA HIS A 185 6.19 -2.61 1.95
C HIS A 185 6.21 -3.48 0.68
N TYR A 186 6.48 -4.78 0.84
CA TYR A 186 6.67 -5.69 -0.31
C TYR A 186 5.41 -5.93 -1.14
N ASP A 187 4.25 -5.69 -0.59
CA ASP A 187 2.93 -5.81 -1.22
C ASP A 187 2.44 -4.52 -1.89
N HIS A 188 3.25 -3.45 -1.83
CA HIS A 188 3.01 -2.16 -2.50
C HIS A 188 4.16 -1.75 -3.42
N LEU A 189 5.41 -1.84 -2.96
CA LEU A 189 6.61 -1.59 -3.75
C LEU A 189 7.27 -2.92 -4.12
N ASP A 190 6.83 -3.53 -5.22
CA ASP A 190 7.42 -4.75 -5.78
C ASP A 190 8.49 -4.40 -6.82
N THR A 191 9.75 -4.46 -6.40
CA THR A 191 10.89 -4.13 -7.26
C THR A 191 10.98 -4.99 -8.53
N THR A 192 10.50 -6.24 -8.47
CA THR A 192 10.46 -7.12 -9.64
C THR A 192 9.45 -6.65 -10.66
N SER A 193 8.26 -6.29 -10.22
CA SER A 193 7.18 -5.75 -11.07
C SER A 193 7.57 -4.40 -11.66
N LEU A 194 8.11 -3.49 -10.85
CA LEU A 194 8.58 -2.19 -11.30
C LEU A 194 9.65 -2.31 -12.38
N LYS A 195 10.67 -3.16 -12.16
CA LYS A 195 11.71 -3.40 -13.15
C LYS A 195 11.15 -3.94 -14.45
N LYS A 196 10.23 -4.92 -14.39
CA LYS A 196 9.60 -5.52 -15.57
C LYS A 196 8.74 -4.50 -16.31
N LEU A 197 7.94 -3.73 -15.58
CA LEU A 197 7.12 -2.66 -16.14
C LEU A 197 7.98 -1.62 -16.86
N ARG A 198 9.07 -1.15 -16.23
CA ARG A 198 9.99 -0.19 -16.84
C ARG A 198 10.63 -0.71 -18.14
N GLN A 199 10.94 -2.00 -18.19
CA GLN A 199 11.55 -2.63 -19.37
C GLN A 199 10.60 -2.75 -20.57
N GLN A 200 9.30 -2.81 -20.32
CA GLN A 200 8.30 -2.95 -21.38
C GLN A 200 7.74 -1.60 -21.86
N GLN A 201 7.85 -0.55 -21.07
CA GLN A 201 7.38 0.79 -21.44
C GLN A 201 8.44 1.50 -22.29
N GLU A 202 8.06 1.99 -23.47
CA GLU A 202 8.98 2.76 -24.34
C GLU A 202 9.41 4.06 -23.67
N LYS A 203 8.45 4.81 -23.12
CA LYS A 203 8.68 6.00 -22.31
C LYS A 203 8.75 5.65 -20.84
N GLU A 204 9.65 6.27 -20.10
CA GLU A 204 9.70 6.16 -18.64
C GLU A 204 8.44 6.80 -18.03
N PRO A 205 7.57 6.04 -17.33
CA PRO A 205 6.48 6.63 -16.58
C PRO A 205 7.02 7.54 -15.47
N VAL A 206 6.30 8.62 -15.16
CA VAL A 206 6.57 9.37 -13.93
C VAL A 206 6.20 8.45 -12.75
N ILE A 207 7.12 8.24 -11.81
CA ILE A 207 6.85 7.51 -10.59
C ILE A 207 6.95 8.46 -9.40
N VAL A 208 5.89 8.52 -8.58
CA VAL A 208 5.79 9.39 -7.42
C VAL A 208 5.68 8.55 -6.15
N SER A 209 6.44 8.91 -5.13
CA SER A 209 6.45 8.24 -3.83
C SER A 209 6.78 9.21 -2.69
N GLY A 210 6.62 8.78 -1.44
CA GLY A 210 7.14 9.53 -0.29
C GLY A 210 8.66 9.53 -0.21
N LEU A 211 9.20 10.46 0.56
CA LEU A 211 10.63 10.67 0.79
C LEU A 211 11.38 9.38 1.16
N GLY A 212 12.60 9.20 0.66
CA GLY A 212 13.51 8.09 0.95
C GLY A 212 13.39 6.88 0.03
N ASN A 213 12.51 6.88 -0.97
CA ASN A 213 12.30 5.76 -1.89
C ASN A 213 13.05 5.90 -3.23
N ALA A 214 13.50 7.10 -3.61
CA ALA A 214 14.07 7.37 -4.93
C ALA A 214 15.27 6.48 -5.26
N GLU A 215 16.16 6.21 -4.32
CA GLU A 215 17.31 5.33 -4.57
C GLU A 215 16.86 3.91 -4.94
N LEU A 216 15.85 3.37 -4.25
CA LEU A 216 15.29 2.06 -4.54
C LEU A 216 14.61 2.04 -5.92
N LEU A 217 13.90 3.10 -6.29
CA LEU A 217 13.22 3.26 -7.57
C LEU A 217 14.22 3.42 -8.72
N ARG A 218 15.27 4.22 -8.55
CA ARG A 218 16.35 4.37 -9.55
C ARG A 218 17.04 3.04 -9.86
N LYS A 219 17.22 2.17 -8.86
CA LYS A 219 17.77 0.81 -9.06
C LYS A 219 16.87 -0.07 -9.93
N GLN A 220 15.59 0.27 -10.08
CA GLN A 220 14.64 -0.42 -10.97
C GLN A 220 14.55 0.24 -12.37
N GLY A 221 15.28 1.33 -12.61
CA GLY A 221 15.36 2.02 -13.90
C GLY A 221 14.48 3.28 -13.99
N TYR A 222 13.91 3.74 -12.89
CA TYR A 222 13.17 5.01 -12.81
C TYR A 222 14.11 6.16 -12.41
N LEU A 223 14.75 6.73 -13.41
CA LEU A 223 15.81 7.74 -13.19
C LEU A 223 15.24 9.08 -12.71
N ASN A 224 14.01 9.37 -13.12
CA ASN A 224 13.28 10.60 -12.79
C ASN A 224 12.20 10.38 -11.71
N ALA A 225 12.46 9.46 -10.74
CA ALA A 225 11.56 9.23 -9.62
C ALA A 225 11.39 10.53 -8.81
N VAL A 226 10.14 10.89 -8.56
CA VAL A 226 9.74 12.06 -7.77
C VAL A 226 9.45 11.61 -6.35
N GLU A 227 10.07 12.27 -5.39
CA GLU A 227 9.77 12.11 -3.97
C GLU A 227 9.06 13.36 -3.45
N LEU A 228 8.02 13.16 -2.67
CA LEU A 228 7.25 14.22 -2.06
C LEU A 228 7.15 14.03 -0.56
N ASP A 229 7.12 15.12 0.17
CA ASP A 229 6.71 15.17 1.57
C ASP A 229 5.17 15.33 1.66
N TRP A 230 4.59 15.09 2.83
CA TRP A 230 3.18 15.35 3.06
C TRP A 230 2.85 16.83 2.81
N GLY A 231 1.82 17.06 1.99
CA GLY A 231 1.39 18.40 1.56
C GLY A 231 2.09 18.91 0.30
N GLU A 232 3.11 18.21 -0.21
CA GLU A 232 3.75 18.56 -1.47
C GLU A 232 3.01 17.98 -2.69
N SER A 233 3.25 18.54 -3.86
CA SER A 233 2.63 18.13 -5.10
C SER A 233 3.56 18.24 -6.31
N THR A 234 3.19 17.53 -7.38
CA THR A 234 3.85 17.61 -8.69
C THR A 234 2.84 17.56 -9.82
N GLN A 235 3.22 18.07 -11.00
CA GLN A 235 2.39 18.04 -12.20
C GLN A 235 2.76 16.87 -13.09
N VAL A 236 1.75 16.14 -13.56
CA VAL A 236 1.92 15.07 -14.55
C VAL A 236 0.84 15.20 -15.64
N GLY A 237 1.21 15.69 -16.79
CA GLY A 237 0.26 16.02 -17.85
C GLY A 237 -0.75 17.08 -17.36
N MET A 238 -2.04 16.75 -17.39
CA MET A 238 -3.12 17.62 -16.91
C MET A 238 -3.49 17.39 -15.44
N ALA A 239 -2.81 16.46 -14.76
CA ALA A 239 -3.09 16.13 -13.37
C ALA A 239 -2.13 16.83 -12.41
N THR A 240 -2.65 17.30 -11.27
CA THR A 240 -1.86 17.64 -10.09
C THR A 240 -1.87 16.46 -9.12
N VAL A 241 -0.71 15.95 -8.78
CA VAL A 241 -0.53 14.81 -7.88
C VAL A 241 -0.02 15.33 -6.54
N HIS A 242 -0.85 15.26 -5.50
CA HIS A 242 -0.49 15.60 -4.12
C HIS A 242 -0.15 14.34 -3.35
N PHE A 243 0.89 14.40 -2.53
CA PHE A 243 1.20 13.37 -1.53
C PHE A 243 0.72 13.85 -0.18
N VAL A 244 -0.17 13.10 0.45
CA VAL A 244 -0.88 13.55 1.66
C VAL A 244 -0.70 12.56 2.82
N GLU A 245 -0.87 13.07 4.03
CA GLU A 245 -0.75 12.29 5.25
C GLU A 245 -1.65 11.06 5.23
N CYS A 246 -1.13 9.92 5.72
CA CYS A 246 -1.93 8.78 6.14
C CYS A 246 -1.32 8.15 7.39
N GLN A 247 -2.06 7.27 8.05
CA GLN A 247 -1.64 6.65 9.30
C GLN A 247 -1.18 5.22 9.05
N HIS A 248 0.11 5.05 8.75
CA HIS A 248 0.69 3.74 8.47
C HIS A 248 2.15 3.65 8.94
N ARG A 249 2.97 2.94 8.21
CA ARG A 249 4.40 2.75 8.47
C ARG A 249 5.12 2.30 7.20
N SER A 250 6.45 2.32 7.24
CA SER A 250 7.30 1.84 6.16
C SER A 250 8.38 0.90 6.66
N GLY A 251 8.98 0.14 5.76
CA GLY A 251 10.13 -0.71 6.02
C GLY A 251 10.13 -2.01 5.23
N ARG A 252 11.31 -2.46 4.83
CA ARG A 252 11.52 -3.72 4.09
C ARG A 252 12.35 -4.72 4.88
N GLY A 253 12.93 -4.31 6.01
CA GLY A 253 13.77 -5.14 6.86
C GLY A 253 13.78 -4.66 8.32
N ALA A 254 14.65 -5.25 9.13
CA ALA A 254 14.73 -4.92 10.55
C ALA A 254 15.39 -3.55 10.83
N PHE A 255 16.17 -3.03 9.87
CA PHE A 255 17.03 -1.85 10.11
C PHE A 255 16.59 -0.60 9.35
N ASP A 256 15.55 -0.69 8.52
CA ASP A 256 15.02 0.41 7.70
C ASP A 256 13.58 0.82 8.07
N GLN A 257 13.07 0.33 9.21
CA GLN A 257 11.73 0.68 9.69
C GLN A 257 11.59 2.19 9.87
N MET A 258 10.53 2.76 9.29
CA MET A 258 10.17 4.18 9.37
C MET A 258 11.23 5.13 8.76
N LYS A 259 12.12 4.63 7.88
CA LYS A 259 13.16 5.46 7.24
C LYS A 259 12.74 6.04 5.90
N THR A 260 11.62 5.62 5.36
CA THR A 260 10.98 6.21 4.18
C THR A 260 9.59 6.68 4.55
N LEU A 261 9.13 7.74 3.93
CA LEU A 261 7.79 8.28 4.20
C LEU A 261 6.74 7.44 3.47
N TRP A 262 5.61 7.22 4.13
CA TRP A 262 4.38 6.62 3.59
C TRP A 262 3.33 7.70 3.43
N GLY A 263 2.33 7.50 2.57
CA GLY A 263 1.25 8.46 2.39
C GLY A 263 0.16 7.98 1.44
N SER A 264 -0.89 8.77 1.39
CA SER A 264 -1.96 8.68 0.41
C SER A 264 -1.71 9.66 -0.74
N PHE A 265 -2.46 9.52 -1.81
CA PHE A 265 -2.39 10.44 -2.96
C PHE A 265 -3.75 11.07 -3.25
N VAL A 266 -3.71 12.34 -3.59
CA VAL A 266 -4.81 13.04 -4.25
C VAL A 266 -4.35 13.37 -5.66
N VAL A 267 -5.12 12.94 -6.66
CA VAL A 267 -4.86 13.26 -8.07
C VAL A 267 -6.01 14.11 -8.58
N GLU A 268 -5.77 15.41 -8.71
CA GLU A 268 -6.72 16.35 -9.28
C GLU A 268 -6.64 16.33 -10.81
N THR A 269 -7.77 16.14 -11.47
CA THR A 269 -7.89 16.10 -12.93
C THR A 269 -9.09 16.93 -13.39
N PRO A 270 -9.19 17.29 -14.69
CA PRO A 270 -10.41 17.92 -15.23
C PRO A 270 -11.69 17.08 -15.07
N GLU A 271 -11.55 15.75 -14.94
CA GLU A 271 -12.64 14.82 -14.74
C GLU A 271 -12.99 14.60 -13.25
N GLY A 272 -12.26 15.28 -12.33
CA GLY A 272 -12.42 15.29 -10.87
C GLY A 272 -11.24 14.74 -10.09
N ALA A 273 -11.33 14.86 -8.78
CA ALA A 273 -10.29 14.42 -7.87
C ALA A 273 -10.41 12.91 -7.58
N ILE A 274 -9.28 12.23 -7.56
CA ILE A 274 -9.17 10.81 -7.21
C ILE A 274 -8.35 10.71 -5.93
N TYR A 275 -8.81 9.90 -4.99
CA TYR A 275 -8.08 9.59 -3.76
C TYR A 275 -7.55 8.16 -3.82
N PHE A 276 -6.27 7.98 -3.57
CA PHE A 276 -5.66 6.66 -3.38
C PHE A 276 -5.08 6.57 -1.97
N ALA A 277 -5.74 5.81 -1.10
CA ALA A 277 -5.38 5.71 0.31
C ALA A 277 -4.04 5.00 0.55
N GLY A 278 -3.63 4.07 -0.32
CA GLY A 278 -2.61 3.08 0.04
C GLY A 278 -3.07 2.26 1.24
N ASP A 279 -2.17 2.01 2.19
CA ASP A 279 -2.49 1.43 3.48
C ASP A 279 -2.58 2.51 4.54
N THR A 280 -3.63 2.45 5.36
CA THR A 280 -3.83 3.42 6.44
C THR A 280 -4.77 2.89 7.52
N GLY A 281 -4.55 3.28 8.78
CA GLY A 281 -5.55 3.27 9.83
C GLY A 281 -6.49 4.46 9.71
N TYR A 282 -7.64 4.40 10.38
CA TYR A 282 -8.57 5.52 10.43
C TYR A 282 -8.07 6.60 11.42
N SER A 283 -7.98 7.83 10.93
CA SER A 283 -7.59 8.99 11.74
C SER A 283 -8.20 10.29 11.16
N PRO A 284 -8.07 11.44 11.85
CA PRO A 284 -8.66 12.70 11.39
C PRO A 284 -8.22 13.18 10.00
N HIS A 285 -7.14 12.64 9.44
CA HIS A 285 -6.63 13.04 8.12
C HIS A 285 -7.69 12.90 7.01
N PHE A 286 -8.58 11.88 7.06
CA PHE A 286 -9.62 11.71 6.06
C PHE A 286 -10.56 12.92 6.00
N LYS A 287 -11.01 13.40 7.16
CA LYS A 287 -11.89 14.58 7.21
C LYS A 287 -11.17 15.84 6.74
N VAL A 288 -9.93 16.06 7.18
CA VAL A 288 -9.11 17.21 6.74
C VAL A 288 -8.93 17.20 5.23
N GLN A 289 -8.60 16.04 4.64
CA GLN A 289 -8.40 15.91 3.21
C GLN A 289 -9.70 16.00 2.43
N GLY A 290 -10.83 15.54 2.99
CA GLY A 290 -12.16 15.73 2.43
C GLY A 290 -12.56 17.20 2.37
N GLU A 291 -12.26 17.96 3.42
CA GLU A 291 -12.51 19.41 3.46
C GLU A 291 -11.58 20.18 2.50
N GLN A 292 -10.34 19.73 2.32
CA GLN A 292 -9.33 20.42 1.52
C GLN A 292 -9.45 20.13 0.03
N TYR A 293 -9.69 18.86 -0.37
CA TYR A 293 -9.60 18.39 -1.75
C TYR A 293 -10.90 17.80 -2.30
N GLY A 294 -11.88 17.50 -1.43
CA GLY A 294 -13.15 16.92 -1.83
C GLY A 294 -14.08 17.91 -2.53
N PRO A 295 -15.16 17.44 -3.16
CA PRO A 295 -15.57 16.05 -3.21
C PRO A 295 -14.70 15.20 -4.14
N PHE A 296 -14.43 13.95 -3.73
CA PHE A 296 -13.69 13.01 -4.57
C PHE A 296 -14.61 12.25 -5.51
N ALA A 297 -14.21 12.17 -6.75
CA ALA A 297 -14.90 11.40 -7.76
C ALA A 297 -14.81 9.91 -7.54
N LEU A 298 -13.61 9.47 -7.18
CA LEU A 298 -13.30 8.09 -6.91
C LEU A 298 -12.28 8.04 -5.77
N SER A 299 -12.55 7.20 -4.76
CA SER A 299 -11.60 6.90 -3.69
C SER A 299 -11.27 5.42 -3.69
N LEU A 300 -9.97 5.07 -3.74
CA LEU A 300 -9.47 3.71 -3.60
C LEU A 300 -9.14 3.49 -2.12
N LEU A 301 -9.97 2.70 -1.40
CA LEU A 301 -9.90 2.54 0.05
C LEU A 301 -9.62 1.09 0.45
N PRO A 302 -8.64 0.81 1.33
CA PRO A 302 -8.35 -0.54 1.78
C PRO A 302 -9.48 -1.07 2.67
N ILE A 303 -9.91 -2.33 2.43
CA ILE A 303 -10.95 -3.01 3.20
C ILE A 303 -10.48 -4.32 3.83
N GLY A 304 -9.23 -4.72 3.60
CA GLY A 304 -8.62 -5.95 4.13
C GLY A 304 -7.50 -5.69 5.13
N ALA A 305 -6.90 -6.77 5.61
CA ALA A 305 -5.79 -6.78 6.57
C ALA A 305 -6.12 -6.12 7.93
N TYR A 306 -7.35 -6.27 8.44
CA TYR A 306 -7.82 -5.55 9.63
C TYR A 306 -7.88 -6.38 10.92
N LYS A 307 -7.73 -7.71 10.90
CA LYS A 307 -7.74 -8.56 12.12
C LYS A 307 -6.33 -9.00 12.52
N PRO A 308 -5.97 -8.98 13.81
CA PRO A 308 -6.80 -8.60 14.96
C PRO A 308 -6.79 -7.07 15.16
N ARG A 309 -7.95 -6.50 15.52
CA ARG A 309 -8.10 -5.04 15.69
C ARG A 309 -7.15 -4.44 16.74
N TRP A 310 -6.81 -5.18 17.82
CA TRP A 310 -5.88 -4.69 18.85
C TRP A 310 -4.50 -4.32 18.29
N PHE A 311 -4.11 -4.92 17.15
CA PHE A 311 -2.84 -4.65 16.48
C PHE A 311 -3.02 -3.81 15.20
N MET A 312 -4.04 -4.12 14.38
CA MET A 312 -4.22 -3.54 13.05
C MET A 312 -4.93 -2.18 13.04
N LYS A 313 -5.71 -1.84 14.08
CA LYS A 313 -6.56 -0.64 14.10
C LYS A 313 -5.82 0.64 13.70
N ASP A 314 -4.58 0.83 14.16
CA ASP A 314 -3.82 2.06 13.95
C ASP A 314 -3.09 2.10 12.58
N ILE A 315 -3.13 1.01 11.81
CA ILE A 315 -2.38 0.89 10.54
C ILE A 315 -3.22 0.36 9.37
N HIS A 316 -4.41 -0.18 9.61
CA HIS A 316 -5.35 -0.66 8.60
C HIS A 316 -6.78 -0.35 8.97
N LEU A 317 -7.55 0.17 8.00
CA LEU A 317 -9.00 0.29 8.09
C LEU A 317 -9.64 -1.10 8.22
N ASN A 318 -10.74 -1.20 8.97
CA ASN A 318 -11.72 -2.24 8.73
C ASN A 318 -12.80 -1.73 7.76
N PRO A 319 -13.68 -2.58 7.23
CA PRO A 319 -14.71 -2.15 6.30
C PRO A 319 -15.63 -1.05 6.83
N GLU A 320 -15.98 -1.07 8.13
CA GLU A 320 -16.76 -0.01 8.75
C GLU A 320 -16.05 1.35 8.74
N GLU A 321 -14.75 1.36 9.05
CA GLU A 321 -13.91 2.54 9.00
C GLU A 321 -13.67 3.00 7.55
N ALA A 322 -13.64 2.08 6.56
CA ALA A 322 -13.55 2.42 5.15
C ALA A 322 -14.82 3.14 4.65
N VAL A 323 -16.01 2.72 5.11
CA VAL A 323 -17.27 3.44 4.84
C VAL A 323 -17.28 4.81 5.52
N GLN A 324 -16.75 4.92 6.74
CA GLN A 324 -16.60 6.22 7.39
C GLN A 324 -15.61 7.13 6.63
N ALA A 325 -14.48 6.59 6.16
CA ALA A 325 -13.52 7.34 5.34
C ALA A 325 -14.13 7.82 4.01
N HIS A 326 -14.98 6.99 3.36
CA HIS A 326 -15.75 7.40 2.19
C HIS A 326 -16.60 8.65 2.46
N LEU A 327 -17.30 8.67 3.61
CA LEU A 327 -18.13 9.82 4.01
C LEU A 327 -17.28 11.06 4.35
N ASP A 328 -16.21 10.88 5.12
CA ASP A 328 -15.33 11.98 5.54
C ASP A 328 -14.59 12.63 4.35
N LEU A 329 -14.21 11.84 3.36
CA LEU A 329 -13.64 12.32 2.10
C LEU A 329 -14.68 12.99 1.18
N ASN A 330 -15.95 12.92 1.53
CA ASN A 330 -17.03 13.35 0.64
C ASN A 330 -16.92 12.67 -0.74
N SER A 331 -16.64 11.36 -0.72
CA SER A 331 -16.44 10.59 -1.95
C SER A 331 -17.77 10.30 -2.62
N GLN A 332 -17.82 10.45 -3.92
CA GLN A 332 -19.02 10.12 -4.70
C GLN A 332 -19.06 8.64 -5.06
N GLN A 333 -17.89 8.02 -5.20
CA GLN A 333 -17.70 6.61 -5.45
C GLN A 333 -16.45 6.13 -4.71
N SER A 334 -16.47 4.92 -4.15
CA SER A 334 -15.27 4.26 -3.66
C SER A 334 -15.05 2.91 -4.32
N LEU A 335 -13.82 2.45 -4.36
CA LEU A 335 -13.40 1.11 -4.78
C LEU A 335 -12.62 0.45 -3.64
N GLY A 336 -13.06 -0.75 -3.24
CA GLY A 336 -12.36 -1.57 -2.27
C GLY A 336 -11.04 -2.10 -2.83
N ILE A 337 -9.96 -1.94 -2.08
CA ILE A 337 -8.64 -2.48 -2.39
C ILE A 337 -8.09 -3.27 -1.21
N HIS A 338 -6.91 -3.87 -1.36
CA HIS A 338 -6.12 -4.53 -0.31
C HIS A 338 -6.82 -5.75 0.32
N PHE A 339 -7.59 -6.51 -0.44
CA PHE A 339 -8.29 -7.71 0.02
C PHE A 339 -8.17 -8.88 -0.98
N GLY A 340 -8.44 -10.10 -0.53
CA GLY A 340 -8.68 -11.27 -1.36
C GLY A 340 -7.50 -11.84 -2.15
N VAL A 341 -6.28 -11.28 -2.03
CA VAL A 341 -5.09 -11.67 -2.82
C VAL A 341 -3.99 -12.29 -1.97
N PHE A 342 -3.53 -11.61 -0.93
CA PHE A 342 -2.49 -12.09 -0.01
C PHE A 342 -3.06 -12.25 1.39
N GLN A 343 -2.84 -13.41 2.01
CA GLN A 343 -3.22 -13.62 3.39
C GLN A 343 -2.19 -13.00 4.33
N LEU A 344 -2.40 -11.77 4.74
CA LEU A 344 -1.52 -11.02 5.63
C LEU A 344 -1.94 -11.18 7.09
N THR A 345 -3.21 -11.23 7.36
CA THR A 345 -3.87 -11.17 8.67
C THR A 345 -4.80 -12.36 8.93
N TRP A 346 -5.75 -12.27 9.89
CA TRP A 346 -6.48 -13.43 10.42
C TRP A 346 -7.86 -13.65 9.81
N GLU A 347 -8.45 -12.63 9.18
CA GLU A 347 -9.79 -12.72 8.59
C GLU A 347 -9.88 -13.78 7.47
N ALA A 348 -11.08 -14.32 7.27
CA ALA A 348 -11.40 -15.14 6.12
C ALA A 348 -11.34 -14.29 4.83
N ILE A 349 -11.16 -14.94 3.69
CA ILE A 349 -10.91 -14.26 2.42
C ILE A 349 -12.10 -13.40 1.95
N ASP A 350 -13.31 -13.81 2.30
CA ASP A 350 -14.59 -13.19 1.98
C ASP A 350 -15.10 -12.21 3.05
N SER A 351 -14.50 -12.25 4.28
CA SER A 351 -14.90 -11.36 5.37
C SER A 351 -14.88 -9.88 5.00
N PRO A 352 -13.89 -9.34 4.26
CA PRO A 352 -13.87 -7.92 3.91
C PRO A 352 -15.11 -7.47 3.14
N ILE A 353 -15.62 -8.32 2.23
CA ILE A 353 -16.80 -8.01 1.40
C ILE A 353 -18.05 -8.05 2.27
N ALA A 354 -18.25 -9.12 3.03
CA ALA A 354 -19.42 -9.25 3.90
C ALA A 354 -19.48 -8.17 4.99
N ASP A 355 -18.33 -7.84 5.60
CA ASP A 355 -18.23 -6.78 6.62
C ASP A 355 -18.48 -5.38 5.98
N LEU A 356 -18.09 -5.16 4.70
CA LEU A 356 -18.38 -3.93 3.97
C LEU A 356 -19.87 -3.77 3.64
N GLU A 357 -20.52 -4.82 3.13
CA GLU A 357 -21.96 -4.82 2.86
C GLU A 357 -22.74 -4.51 4.12
N ALA A 358 -22.40 -5.16 5.24
CA ALA A 358 -23.02 -4.89 6.54
C ALA A 358 -22.79 -3.44 7.02
N ALA A 359 -21.62 -2.86 6.76
CA ALA A 359 -21.30 -1.48 7.13
C ALA A 359 -22.07 -0.45 6.29
N LEU A 360 -22.26 -0.71 4.99
CA LEU A 360 -23.08 0.12 4.10
C LEU A 360 -24.56 0.07 4.52
N ASP A 361 -25.12 -1.14 4.75
CA ASP A 361 -26.49 -1.34 5.20
C ASP A 361 -26.76 -0.60 6.53
N ALA A 362 -25.86 -0.73 7.50
CA ALA A 362 -25.96 -0.06 8.80
C ALA A 362 -26.02 1.48 8.70
N ARG A 363 -25.55 2.06 7.59
CA ARG A 363 -25.60 3.51 7.31
C ARG A 363 -26.66 3.90 6.28
N GLY A 364 -27.45 2.93 5.78
CA GLY A 364 -28.46 3.17 4.74
C GLY A 364 -27.85 3.61 3.40
N LEU A 365 -26.61 3.25 3.12
CA LEU A 365 -25.94 3.55 1.87
C LEU A 365 -26.15 2.43 0.86
N PRO A 366 -26.44 2.74 -0.42
CA PRO A 366 -26.52 1.74 -1.48
C PRO A 366 -25.19 1.00 -1.67
N THR A 367 -25.23 -0.30 -2.00
CA THR A 367 -24.03 -1.10 -2.24
C THR A 367 -23.21 -0.58 -3.42
N GLU A 368 -23.86 0.04 -4.41
CA GLU A 368 -23.23 0.66 -5.57
C GLU A 368 -22.33 1.85 -5.21
N THR A 369 -22.46 2.41 -4.01
CA THR A 369 -21.62 3.48 -3.47
C THR A 369 -20.15 3.04 -3.34
N PHE A 370 -19.94 1.72 -3.16
CA PHE A 370 -18.62 1.17 -2.93
C PHE A 370 -18.41 -0.06 -3.83
N TRP A 371 -17.65 0.10 -4.90
CA TRP A 371 -17.35 -0.99 -5.81
C TRP A 371 -16.46 -2.05 -5.16
N VAL A 372 -16.80 -3.31 -5.37
CA VAL A 372 -15.99 -4.48 -5.02
C VAL A 372 -15.80 -5.27 -6.31
N LEU A 373 -14.62 -5.16 -6.91
CA LEU A 373 -14.33 -5.74 -8.20
C LEU A 373 -13.48 -7.01 -8.05
N GLU A 374 -13.73 -7.98 -8.92
CA GLU A 374 -12.84 -9.13 -9.11
C GLU A 374 -11.60 -8.73 -9.93
N PRO A 375 -10.46 -9.42 -9.76
CA PRO A 375 -9.27 -9.11 -10.55
C PRO A 375 -9.52 -9.21 -12.07
N GLY A 376 -9.33 -8.09 -12.76
CA GLY A 376 -9.59 -7.94 -14.19
C GLY A 376 -10.88 -7.21 -14.53
N GLU A 377 -11.78 -7.03 -13.56
CA GLU A 377 -13.00 -6.25 -13.77
C GLU A 377 -12.71 -4.75 -13.75
N SER A 378 -13.54 -4.02 -14.48
CA SER A 378 -13.46 -2.56 -14.61
C SER A 378 -14.82 -1.93 -14.40
N GLU A 379 -14.82 -0.78 -13.74
CA GLU A 379 -16.00 0.09 -13.68
C GLU A 379 -15.66 1.47 -14.24
N ARG A 380 -16.67 2.14 -14.75
CA ARG A 380 -16.55 3.47 -15.34
C ARG A 380 -17.62 4.42 -14.81
N ARG A 381 -17.16 5.59 -14.40
CA ARG A 381 -18.03 6.70 -14.04
C ARG A 381 -17.85 7.85 -15.01
N LEU A 382 -18.95 8.39 -15.54
CA LEU A 382 -18.93 9.53 -16.46
C LEU A 382 -19.01 10.85 -15.69
N SER A 383 -18.28 11.86 -16.12
CA SER A 383 -18.18 13.18 -15.47
C SER A 383 -19.51 13.93 -15.33
N TYR A 384 -20.46 13.73 -16.24
CA TYR A 384 -21.78 14.37 -16.14
C TYR A 384 -22.63 13.85 -14.97
N GLN A 385 -22.34 12.67 -14.45
CA GLN A 385 -23.03 12.11 -13.27
C GLN A 385 -22.69 12.86 -11.97
N TRP A 386 -21.64 13.67 -11.97
CA TRP A 386 -21.21 14.49 -10.84
C TRP A 386 -22.07 15.71 -10.59
N GLN A 387 -22.52 16.36 -11.68
CA GLN A 387 -23.32 17.58 -11.60
C GLN A 387 -24.75 17.35 -11.10
N SER A 388 -25.28 16.11 -11.21
CA SER A 388 -26.64 15.80 -10.80
C SER A 388 -26.76 15.47 -9.32
N THR A 389 -25.70 14.95 -8.68
CA THR A 389 -25.71 14.59 -7.24
C THR A 389 -25.47 15.79 -6.32
N SER A 390 -24.68 16.78 -6.76
CA SER A 390 -24.43 18.01 -5.98
C SER A 390 -25.63 18.95 -5.89
N ARG A 391 -26.68 18.77 -6.71
CA ARG A 391 -27.93 19.57 -6.67
C ARG A 391 -29.06 18.98 -5.82
N LEU A 392 -28.86 17.80 -5.24
CA LEU A 392 -29.88 17.14 -4.41
C LEU A 392 -29.67 17.36 -2.89
N VAL A 393 -28.67 18.19 -2.52
CA VAL A 393 -28.33 18.51 -1.12
C VAL A 393 -28.54 20.00 -0.78
N GLU A 394 -29.29 20.77 -1.62
CA GLU A 394 -29.76 22.11 -1.28
C GLU A 394 -31.18 22.09 -0.70
#